data_eecc90c621f9b82d62c72ccb79cd685a
#
_entry.id   eecc90c621f9b82d62c72ccb79cd685a
#
_cell.length_a   1.000
_cell.length_b   1.000
_cell.length_c   1.000
_cell.angle_alpha   90.00
_cell.angle_beta   90.00
_cell.angle_gamma   90.00
#
_symmetry.space_group_name_H-M   'P 1'
#
loop_
_entity.id
_entity.type
_entity.pdbx_description
1 polymer ?
#
loop_
_entity_poly.entity_id
_entity_poly.type
_entity_poly.pdbx_seq_one_letter_code
_entity_poly.pdbx_strand_id
1 'polypeptide(L)'
;MATKKIAIFASGTGSNAINLIDYFKGNSFVEIVFVLSNKKDALVIESASKLGVETICCSNNQAADADFMIQLCENYAVDFIVLAGYL
;
A
#
# COMPACT_ATOMS: atom_id res chain seq x y z
N MET A 1 14.38 -17.11 -6.86
CA MET A 1 14.61 -15.69 -6.57
C MET A 1 13.57 -15.15 -5.62
N ALA A 2 14.00 -14.33 -4.69
CA ALA A 2 13.06 -13.74 -3.74
C ALA A 2 12.19 -12.69 -4.41
N THR A 3 10.88 -12.75 -4.15
CA THR A 3 9.95 -11.74 -4.60
C THR A 3 10.14 -10.47 -3.77
N LYS A 4 10.21 -9.32 -4.40
CA LYS A 4 10.25 -8.05 -3.70
C LYS A 4 8.85 -7.64 -3.28
N LYS A 5 8.67 -7.34 -2.01
CA LYS A 5 7.37 -6.98 -1.46
C LYS A 5 7.27 -5.47 -1.32
N ILE A 6 6.26 -4.90 -1.96
CA ILE A 6 6.06 -3.46 -2.04
C ILE A 6 4.77 -3.08 -1.34
N ALA A 7 4.83 -2.04 -0.51
CA ALA A 7 3.66 -1.40 0.06
C ALA A 7 3.45 -0.09 -0.68
N ILE A 8 2.21 0.24 -0.99
CA ILE A 8 1.86 1.49 -1.65
C ILE A 8 1.12 2.38 -0.65
N PHE A 9 1.62 3.58 -0.45
CA PHE A 9 0.96 4.58 0.38
C PHE A 9 0.27 5.57 -0.54
N ALA A 10 -1.03 5.70 -0.43
CA ALA A 10 -1.82 6.55 -1.30
C ALA A 10 -2.96 7.22 -0.54
N SER A 11 -3.48 8.31 -1.09
CA SER A 11 -4.68 8.96 -0.59
C SER A 11 -5.50 9.43 -1.79
N GLY A 12 -6.75 9.79 -1.58
CA GLY A 12 -7.62 10.24 -2.65
C GLY A 12 -8.09 9.11 -3.55
N THR A 13 -8.08 9.33 -4.86
CA THR A 13 -8.60 8.36 -5.82
C THR A 13 -7.70 7.14 -6.01
N GLY A 14 -6.40 7.34 -5.80
CA GLY A 14 -5.44 6.24 -5.93
C GLY A 14 -5.18 5.78 -7.35
N SER A 15 -5.39 6.65 -8.36
CA SER A 15 -5.15 6.27 -9.76
C SER A 15 -3.77 5.67 -9.96
N ASN A 16 -2.74 6.30 -9.40
CA ASN A 16 -1.37 5.81 -9.54
C ASN A 16 -1.18 4.47 -8.84
N ALA A 17 -1.80 4.31 -7.65
CA ALA A 17 -1.72 3.05 -6.91
C ALA A 17 -2.35 1.93 -7.71
N ILE A 18 -3.52 2.16 -8.29
CA ILE A 18 -4.23 1.16 -9.07
C ILE A 18 -3.44 0.81 -10.33
N ASN A 19 -2.84 1.79 -10.99
CA ASN A 19 -1.98 1.53 -12.14
C ASN A 19 -0.79 0.65 -11.78
N LEU A 20 -0.19 0.89 -10.61
CA LEU A 20 0.93 0.06 -10.15
C LEU A 20 0.48 -1.37 -9.86
N ILE A 21 -0.68 -1.53 -9.24
CA ILE A 21 -1.23 -2.86 -8.96
C ILE A 21 -1.44 -3.62 -10.27
N ASP A 22 -2.07 -2.97 -11.25
CA ASP A 22 -2.30 -3.60 -12.55
C ASP A 22 -0.99 -3.92 -13.26
N TYR A 23 -0.03 -3.02 -13.20
CA TYR A 23 1.26 -3.20 -13.85
C TYR A 23 1.99 -4.43 -13.33
N PHE A 24 1.97 -4.63 -12.00
CA PHE A 24 2.68 -5.74 -11.37
C PHE A 24 1.83 -7.01 -11.20
N LYS A 25 0.60 -6.97 -11.64
CA LYS A 25 -0.29 -8.13 -11.52
C LYS A 25 0.32 -9.32 -12.27
N GLY A 26 0.44 -10.43 -11.57
CA GLY A 26 1.03 -11.64 -12.14
C GLY A 26 2.54 -11.61 -12.29
N ASN A 27 3.20 -10.55 -11.82
CA ASN A 27 4.65 -10.47 -11.86
C ASN A 27 5.25 -11.36 -10.76
N SER A 28 6.17 -12.25 -11.15
CA SER A 28 6.76 -13.19 -10.19
C SER A 28 7.88 -12.57 -9.36
N PHE A 29 8.34 -11.36 -9.71
CA PHE A 29 9.43 -10.68 -9.01
C PHE A 29 8.97 -9.57 -8.07
N VAL A 30 7.72 -9.15 -8.20
CA VAL A 30 7.16 -8.05 -7.41
C VAL A 30 5.77 -8.43 -6.91
N GLU A 31 5.54 -8.18 -5.64
CA GLU A 31 4.23 -8.41 -5.03
C GLU A 31 3.81 -7.14 -4.29
N ILE A 32 2.62 -6.66 -4.56
CA ILE A 32 2.03 -5.54 -3.81
C ILE A 32 1.34 -6.15 -2.60
N VAL A 33 1.91 -5.96 -1.42
CA VAL A 33 1.42 -6.64 -0.22
C VAL A 33 0.29 -5.89 0.47
N PHE A 34 0.28 -4.56 0.39
CA PHE A 34 -0.86 -3.79 0.86
C PHE A 34 -0.85 -2.37 0.28
N VAL A 35 -2.01 -1.73 0.35
CA VAL A 35 -2.16 -0.30 0.07
C VAL A 35 -2.59 0.36 1.37
N LEU A 36 -1.89 1.39 1.77
CA LEU A 36 -2.18 2.12 3.00
C LEU A 36 -2.66 3.52 2.65
N SER A 37 -3.70 3.98 3.34
CA SER A 37 -4.18 5.34 3.24
C SER A 37 -4.41 5.92 4.64
N ASN A 38 -4.23 7.22 4.77
CA ASN A 38 -4.56 7.93 6.01
C ASN A 38 -6.00 8.46 6.00
N LYS A 39 -6.77 8.14 4.97
CA LYS A 39 -8.18 8.54 4.84
C LYS A 39 -9.02 7.31 4.58
N LYS A 40 -9.85 6.92 5.55
CA LYS A 40 -10.66 5.71 5.45
C LYS A 40 -11.69 5.76 4.31
N ASP A 41 -12.09 6.96 3.91
CA ASP A 41 -13.05 7.15 2.82
C ASP A 41 -12.38 7.30 1.45
N ALA A 42 -11.06 7.10 1.38
CA ALA A 42 -10.35 7.23 0.12
C ALA A 42 -10.82 6.16 -0.87
N LEU A 43 -11.05 6.58 -2.10
CA LEU A 43 -11.46 5.66 -3.16
C LEU A 43 -10.43 4.57 -3.42
N VAL A 44 -9.15 4.86 -3.15
CA VAL A 44 -8.09 3.88 -3.34
C VAL A 44 -8.31 2.63 -2.47
N ILE A 45 -8.85 2.80 -1.27
CA ILE A 45 -9.14 1.67 -0.38
C ILE A 45 -10.13 0.72 -1.02
N GLU A 46 -11.24 1.26 -1.52
CA GLU A 46 -12.26 0.46 -2.17
C GLU A 46 -11.73 -0.19 -3.44
N SER A 47 -11.04 0.58 -4.28
CA SER A 47 -10.54 0.09 -5.57
C SER A 47 -9.51 -1.01 -5.39
N ALA A 48 -8.56 -0.83 -4.46
CA ALA A 48 -7.53 -1.84 -4.20
C ALA A 48 -8.14 -3.11 -3.62
N SER A 49 -9.12 -2.97 -2.73
CA SER A 49 -9.82 -4.11 -2.15
C SER A 49 -10.52 -4.94 -3.23
N LYS A 50 -11.12 -4.29 -4.20
CA LYS A 50 -11.79 -4.98 -5.32
C LYS A 50 -10.79 -5.76 -6.18
N LEU A 51 -9.53 -5.33 -6.21
CA LEU A 51 -8.48 -6.03 -6.95
C LEU A 51 -7.83 -7.15 -6.14
N GLY A 52 -8.31 -7.39 -4.93
CA GLY A 52 -7.79 -8.47 -4.09
C GLY A 52 -6.53 -8.08 -3.31
N VAL A 53 -6.21 -6.80 -3.26
CA VAL A 53 -5.06 -6.31 -2.51
C VAL A 53 -5.50 -5.91 -1.11
N GLU A 54 -4.74 -6.29 -0.10
CA GLU A 54 -5.05 -5.91 1.26
C GLU A 54 -4.93 -4.41 1.44
N THR A 55 -5.86 -3.82 2.17
CA THR A 55 -5.88 -2.39 2.42
C THR A 55 -5.77 -2.11 3.90
N ILE A 56 -5.04 -1.05 4.23
CA ILE A 56 -4.83 -0.63 5.60
C ILE A 56 -5.15 0.86 5.68
N CYS A 57 -6.00 1.21 6.64
CA CYS A 57 -6.29 2.61 6.90
C CYS A 57 -5.72 2.97 8.27
N CYS A 58 -4.94 4.04 8.33
CA CYS A 58 -4.38 4.52 9.59
C CYS A 58 -4.71 5.99 9.79
N SER A 59 -4.74 6.42 11.05
CA SER A 59 -4.93 7.83 11.37
C SER A 59 -3.65 8.61 11.06
N ASN A 60 -3.74 9.94 11.01
CA ASN A 60 -2.56 10.77 10.83
C ASN A 60 -1.57 10.58 11.99
N ASN A 61 -2.06 10.34 13.20
CA ASN A 61 -1.19 10.08 14.35
C ASN A 61 -0.44 8.76 14.17
N GLN A 62 -1.12 7.72 13.67
CA GLN A 62 -0.46 6.45 13.40
C GLN A 62 0.54 6.57 12.26
N ALA A 63 0.20 7.33 11.23
CA ALA A 63 1.10 7.55 10.10
C ALA A 63 2.37 8.29 10.51
N ALA A 64 2.29 9.13 11.53
CA ALA A 64 3.43 9.88 12.06
C ALA A 64 4.23 9.08 13.10
N ASP A 65 3.73 7.93 13.52
CA ASP A 65 4.38 7.09 14.52
C ASP A 65 5.34 6.13 13.83
N ALA A 66 6.64 6.39 14.01
CA ALA A 66 7.66 5.57 13.36
C ALA A 66 7.61 4.12 13.82
N ASP A 67 7.36 3.87 15.09
CA ASP A 67 7.30 2.51 15.61
C ASP A 67 6.14 1.73 14.99
N PHE A 68 4.98 2.37 14.85
CA PHE A 68 3.83 1.76 14.22
C PHE A 68 4.15 1.38 12.77
N MET A 69 4.76 2.29 12.02
CA MET A 69 5.07 2.07 10.61
C MET A 69 6.14 0.99 10.42
N ILE A 70 7.15 1.00 11.28
CA ILE A 70 8.19 -0.04 11.24
C ILE A 70 7.58 -1.40 11.53
N GLN A 71 6.75 -1.51 12.56
CA GLN A 71 6.10 -2.75 12.92
C GLN A 71 5.22 -3.27 11.79
N LEU A 72 4.48 -2.37 11.15
CA LEU A 72 3.62 -2.73 10.02
C LEU A 72 4.44 -3.29 8.86
N CYS A 73 5.53 -2.60 8.50
CA CYS A 73 6.39 -3.05 7.42
C CYS A 73 7.05 -4.39 7.74
N GLU A 74 7.43 -4.60 8.98
CA GLU A 74 8.02 -5.88 9.39
C GLU A 74 7.00 -7.02 9.32
N ASN A 75 5.76 -6.76 9.75
CA ASN A 75 4.70 -7.76 9.72
C ASN A 75 4.42 -8.26 8.31
N TYR A 76 4.57 -7.41 7.31
CA TYR A 76 4.34 -7.75 5.92
C TYR A 76 5.62 -8.02 5.14
N ALA A 77 6.77 -7.95 5.81
CA ALA A 77 8.08 -8.15 5.19
C ALA A 77 8.31 -7.23 3.99
N VAL A 78 7.92 -5.96 4.14
CA VAL A 78 8.00 -4.97 3.06
C VAL A 78 9.45 -4.65 2.73
N ASP A 79 9.80 -4.73 1.44
CA ASP A 79 11.13 -4.35 0.96
C ASP A 79 11.19 -2.89 0.53
N PHE A 80 10.13 -2.38 -0.09
CA PHE A 80 10.06 -1.01 -0.59
C PHE A 80 8.69 -0.39 -0.33
N ILE A 81 8.69 0.91 -0.10
CA ILE A 81 7.45 1.69 0.02
C ILE A 81 7.40 2.66 -1.17
N VAL A 82 6.27 2.69 -1.85
CA VAL A 82 6.03 3.63 -2.94
C VAL A 82 4.99 4.65 -2.49
N LEU A 83 5.31 5.92 -2.61
CA LEU A 83 4.37 6.99 -2.30
C LEU A 83 3.65 7.40 -3.58
N ALA A 84 2.40 7.01 -3.70
CA ALA A 84 1.59 7.23 -4.88
C ALA A 84 0.49 8.25 -4.58
N GLY A 85 0.87 9.51 -4.44
CA GLY A 85 -0.07 10.57 -4.10
C GLY A 85 -0.45 10.59 -2.62
N TYR A 86 0.42 10.12 -1.77
CA TYR A 86 0.21 10.13 -0.32
C TYR A 86 0.52 11.51 0.26
N LEU A 87 -0.37 12.09 1.03
CA LEU A 87 -0.20 13.41 1.64
C LEU A 87 -0.18 13.34 3.15
#